data_d1e0b265ea50d0b8bf97d1f174b67522
#
_entry.id   d1e0b265ea50d0b8bf97d1f174b67522
#
_cell.length_a   1.000
_cell.length_b   1.000
_cell.length_c   1.000
_cell.angle_alpha   90.00
_cell.angle_beta   90.00
_cell.angle_gamma   90.00
#
_symmetry.space_group_name_H-M   'P 1'
#
loop_
_entity.id
_entity.type
_entity.pdbx_description
1 polymer ?
#
loop_
_entity_poly.entity_id
_entity_poly.type
_entity_poly.pdbx_seq_one_letter_code
_entity_poly.pdbx_strand_id
1 'polypeptide(L)'
;MYDVQKIRADFPILQREVYGKPLVYLDNAATTQKPLSVLDAMRDEYLNVNANVHRGVHYLSQQATDLHEAAREKVRQFINARKTEEIVFTRGTTEAINLVASSFCESQMQAGDEVLVTEMEHHSNIVSWQLQAMKRGIIVKHLPITDDGQLDLSLLTSYLSPRTKLVSIAHVSNVLGTVNPVEEIIRIAH
;
A
#
# COMPACT_ATOMS: atom_id res chain seq x y z
N MET A 1 2.25 -26.28 10.67
CA MET A 1 3.05 -25.36 11.51
C MET A 1 3.90 -24.50 10.58
N TYR A 2 3.99 -23.19 10.82
CA TYR A 2 4.78 -22.26 10.02
C TYR A 2 6.27 -22.52 10.25
N ASP A 3 7.00 -22.96 9.21
CA ASP A 3 8.42 -23.25 9.29
C ASP A 3 9.26 -22.00 9.02
N VAL A 4 9.58 -21.29 10.09
CA VAL A 4 10.36 -20.04 10.04
C VAL A 4 11.73 -20.24 9.43
N GLN A 5 12.41 -21.36 9.68
CA GLN A 5 13.76 -21.61 9.17
C GLN A 5 13.75 -21.85 7.67
N LYS A 6 12.77 -22.58 7.17
CA LYS A 6 12.57 -22.79 5.73
C LYS A 6 12.34 -21.44 5.02
N ILE A 7 11.49 -20.57 5.57
CA ILE A 7 11.22 -19.27 4.97
C ILE A 7 12.44 -18.34 5.07
N ARG A 8 13.15 -18.33 6.21
CA ARG A 8 14.39 -17.55 6.34
C ARG A 8 15.46 -17.93 5.32
N ALA A 9 15.49 -19.20 4.90
CA ALA A 9 16.45 -19.69 3.89
C ALA A 9 16.25 -19.02 2.51
N ASP A 10 15.03 -18.56 2.20
CA ASP A 10 14.72 -17.84 0.96
C ASP A 10 15.29 -16.42 0.93
N PHE A 11 15.77 -15.90 2.07
CA PHE A 11 16.30 -14.54 2.20
C PHE A 11 17.81 -14.58 2.53
N PRO A 12 18.70 -14.47 1.53
CA PRO A 12 20.15 -14.61 1.74
C PRO A 12 20.73 -13.65 2.77
N ILE A 13 20.21 -12.42 2.85
CA ILE A 13 20.66 -11.42 3.81
C ILE A 13 20.47 -11.85 5.28
N LEU A 14 19.47 -12.68 5.56
CA LEU A 14 19.17 -13.17 6.91
C LEU A 14 20.11 -14.29 7.38
N GLN A 15 20.98 -14.77 6.48
CA GLN A 15 22.04 -15.74 6.81
C GLN A 15 23.30 -15.09 7.34
N ARG A 16 23.36 -13.76 7.37
CA ARG A 16 24.52 -13.02 7.87
C ARG A 16 24.64 -13.09 9.38
N GLU A 17 25.87 -13.01 9.86
CA GLU A 17 26.18 -12.74 11.26
C GLU A 17 26.56 -11.27 11.46
N VAL A 18 26.14 -10.72 12.59
CA VAL A 18 26.48 -9.37 13.07
C VAL A 18 27.02 -9.51 14.48
N TYR A 19 28.26 -9.08 14.70
CA TYR A 19 28.96 -9.22 15.98
C TYR A 19 29.02 -10.68 16.48
N GLY A 20 29.19 -11.65 15.58
CA GLY A 20 29.23 -13.08 15.90
C GLY A 20 27.90 -13.70 16.32
N LYS A 21 26.78 -13.04 16.00
CA LYS A 21 25.41 -13.54 16.24
C LYS A 21 24.58 -13.53 14.97
N PRO A 22 23.65 -14.46 14.79
CA PRO A 22 22.72 -14.42 13.65
C PRO A 22 21.98 -13.08 13.55
N LEU A 23 21.85 -12.56 12.34
CA LEU A 23 21.12 -11.32 12.09
C LEU A 23 19.66 -11.45 12.53
N VAL A 24 19.23 -10.51 13.38
CA VAL A 24 17.81 -10.24 13.68
C VAL A 24 17.46 -8.93 12.99
N TYR A 25 16.47 -8.98 12.07
CA TYR A 25 15.99 -7.82 11.33
C TYR A 25 14.50 -7.62 11.59
N LEU A 26 14.14 -6.52 12.25
CA LEU A 26 12.76 -6.21 12.68
C LEU A 26 12.19 -4.95 12.03
N ASP A 27 12.87 -4.41 11.00
CA ASP A 27 12.49 -3.15 10.35
C ASP A 27 11.91 -3.35 8.94
N ASN A 28 11.18 -4.47 8.73
CA ASN A 28 10.52 -4.73 7.43
C ASN A 28 9.40 -3.74 7.10
N ALA A 29 8.85 -3.04 8.10
CA ALA A 29 7.84 -2.00 7.87
C ALA A 29 8.42 -0.80 7.12
N ALA A 30 9.70 -0.46 7.35
CA ALA A 30 10.41 0.57 6.61
C ALA A 30 11.03 0.02 5.31
N THR A 31 11.72 -1.12 5.37
CA THR A 31 12.40 -1.72 4.22
C THR A 31 12.28 -3.23 4.27
N THR A 32 11.43 -3.79 3.43
CA THR A 32 11.25 -5.24 3.33
C THR A 32 12.44 -5.91 2.66
N GLN A 33 12.99 -6.94 3.28
CA GLN A 33 14.03 -7.78 2.69
C GLN A 33 13.48 -8.56 1.49
N LYS A 34 14.34 -8.84 0.52
CA LYS A 34 13.94 -9.48 -0.74
C LYS A 34 14.32 -10.95 -0.73
N PRO A 35 13.40 -11.87 -1.04
CA PRO A 35 13.72 -13.26 -1.24
C PRO A 35 14.53 -13.47 -2.53
N LEU A 36 15.26 -14.56 -2.60
CA LEU A 36 16.11 -14.90 -3.74
C LEU A 36 15.29 -14.95 -5.04
N SER A 37 14.08 -15.47 -5.00
CA SER A 37 13.18 -15.53 -6.16
C SER A 37 12.89 -14.17 -6.79
N VAL A 38 12.77 -13.11 -5.98
CA VAL A 38 12.58 -11.73 -6.47
C VAL A 38 13.87 -11.19 -7.09
N LEU A 39 15.01 -11.45 -6.43
CA LEU A 39 16.31 -11.00 -6.94
C LEU A 39 16.67 -11.69 -8.27
N ASP A 40 16.37 -12.98 -8.38
CA ASP A 40 16.60 -13.75 -9.60
C ASP A 40 15.68 -13.31 -10.73
N ALA A 41 14.41 -13.06 -10.45
CA ALA A 41 13.48 -12.54 -11.46
C ALA A 41 13.90 -11.16 -11.99
N MET A 42 14.33 -10.25 -11.11
CA MET A 42 14.87 -8.95 -11.52
C MET A 42 16.13 -9.09 -12.37
N ARG A 43 17.05 -9.97 -11.94
CA ARG A 43 18.29 -10.24 -12.70
C ARG A 43 17.98 -10.81 -14.08
N ASP A 44 17.06 -11.76 -14.16
CA ASP A 44 16.68 -12.41 -15.40
C ASP A 44 16.01 -11.42 -16.38
N GLU A 45 15.15 -10.56 -15.89
CA GLU A 45 14.55 -9.49 -16.69
C GLU A 45 15.64 -8.62 -17.34
N TYR A 46 16.59 -8.10 -16.55
CA TYR A 46 17.65 -7.23 -17.09
C TYR A 46 18.59 -7.93 -18.04
N LEU A 47 18.88 -9.20 -17.83
CA LEU A 47 19.81 -9.95 -18.68
C LEU A 47 19.18 -10.46 -19.98
N ASN A 48 17.88 -10.77 -19.97
CA ASN A 48 17.28 -11.57 -21.03
C ASN A 48 16.07 -10.91 -21.72
N VAL A 49 15.36 -9.98 -21.05
CA VAL A 49 14.05 -9.51 -21.52
C VAL A 49 13.94 -7.98 -21.57
N ASN A 50 14.87 -7.25 -20.95
CA ASN A 50 14.77 -5.79 -20.76
C ASN A 50 14.46 -5.05 -22.07
N ALA A 51 13.22 -4.58 -22.21
CA ALA A 51 12.71 -3.83 -23.36
C ALA A 51 11.54 -2.93 -22.96
N ASN A 52 11.17 -2.03 -23.88
CA ASN A 52 10.05 -1.11 -23.68
C ASN A 52 8.71 -1.86 -23.71
N VAL A 53 7.96 -1.78 -22.63
CA VAL A 53 6.64 -2.41 -22.48
C VAL A 53 5.58 -1.64 -23.29
N HIS A 54 4.70 -2.37 -23.99
CA HIS A 54 3.55 -1.86 -24.79
C HIS A 54 3.88 -1.04 -26.04
N ARG A 55 5.11 -0.70 -26.32
CA ARG A 55 5.45 0.23 -27.42
C ARG A 55 6.37 -0.31 -28.50
N GLY A 56 6.99 -1.45 -28.28
CA GLY A 56 7.89 -2.07 -29.25
C GLY A 56 7.17 -3.13 -30.09
N VAL A 57 7.57 -3.24 -31.36
CA VAL A 57 7.05 -4.26 -32.30
C VAL A 57 8.05 -5.41 -32.50
N HIS A 58 9.03 -5.54 -31.61
CA HIS A 58 10.07 -6.57 -31.68
C HIS A 58 9.92 -7.60 -30.54
N TYR A 59 10.56 -8.75 -30.71
CA TYR A 59 10.43 -9.92 -29.84
C TYR A 59 10.59 -9.61 -28.33
N LEU A 60 11.66 -8.90 -27.94
CA LEU A 60 11.89 -8.58 -26.51
C LEU A 60 10.80 -7.68 -25.92
N SER A 61 10.28 -6.73 -26.70
CA SER A 61 9.18 -5.87 -26.25
C SER A 61 7.89 -6.66 -26.03
N GLN A 62 7.62 -7.65 -26.88
CA GLN A 62 6.47 -8.54 -26.70
C GLN A 62 6.65 -9.36 -25.41
N GLN A 63 7.80 -9.97 -25.20
CA GLN A 63 8.09 -10.72 -23.97
C GLN A 63 7.96 -9.86 -22.70
N ALA A 64 8.55 -8.66 -22.71
CA ALA A 64 8.44 -7.73 -21.58
C ALA A 64 6.99 -7.34 -21.29
N THR A 65 6.20 -7.13 -22.35
CA THR A 65 4.75 -6.82 -22.23
C THR A 65 3.99 -8.01 -21.63
N ASP A 66 4.23 -9.21 -22.12
CA ASP A 66 3.55 -10.42 -21.63
C ASP A 66 3.85 -10.68 -20.16
N LEU A 67 5.11 -10.51 -19.72
CA LEU A 67 5.51 -10.63 -18.31
C LEU A 67 4.87 -9.55 -17.44
N HIS A 68 4.82 -8.30 -17.91
CA HIS A 68 4.20 -7.19 -17.20
C HIS A 68 2.70 -7.43 -16.99
N GLU A 69 1.98 -7.83 -18.04
CA GLU A 69 0.55 -8.10 -17.95
C GLU A 69 0.25 -9.36 -17.13
N ALA A 70 1.09 -10.39 -17.21
CA ALA A 70 0.97 -11.57 -16.33
C ALA A 70 1.15 -11.20 -14.85
N ALA A 71 2.08 -10.30 -14.54
CA ALA A 71 2.25 -9.78 -13.17
C ALA A 71 1.03 -8.97 -12.72
N ARG A 72 0.47 -8.11 -13.60
CA ARG A 72 -0.77 -7.35 -13.33
C ARG A 72 -1.94 -8.28 -13.03
N GLU A 73 -2.14 -9.29 -13.84
CA GLU A 73 -3.19 -10.29 -13.64
C GLU A 73 -3.03 -11.06 -12.33
N LYS A 74 -1.79 -11.42 -11.98
CA LYS A 74 -1.50 -12.09 -10.70
C LYS A 74 -1.83 -11.21 -9.48
N VAL A 75 -1.52 -9.91 -9.55
CA VAL A 75 -1.90 -8.94 -8.51
C VAL A 75 -3.42 -8.80 -8.46
N ARG A 76 -4.09 -8.67 -9.62
CA ARG A 76 -5.55 -8.62 -9.70
C ARG A 76 -6.22 -9.77 -8.96
N GLN A 77 -5.76 -10.99 -9.23
CA GLN A 77 -6.29 -12.20 -8.56
C GLN A 77 -6.01 -12.19 -7.05
N PHE A 78 -4.79 -11.79 -6.65
CA PHE A 78 -4.37 -11.78 -5.25
C PHE A 78 -5.22 -10.83 -4.38
N ILE A 79 -5.56 -9.64 -4.89
CA ILE A 79 -6.38 -8.66 -4.16
C ILE A 79 -7.87 -8.76 -4.51
N ASN A 80 -8.28 -9.78 -5.30
CA ASN A 80 -9.66 -10.00 -5.72
C ASN A 80 -10.29 -8.81 -6.47
N ALA A 81 -9.50 -8.09 -7.27
CA ALA A 81 -10.01 -7.03 -8.13
C ALA A 81 -10.80 -7.64 -9.30
N ARG A 82 -11.81 -6.92 -9.81
CA ARG A 82 -12.69 -7.43 -10.88
C ARG A 82 -11.99 -7.45 -12.24
N LYS A 83 -11.21 -6.41 -12.53
CA LYS A 83 -10.57 -6.20 -13.84
C LYS A 83 -9.10 -5.85 -13.68
N THR A 84 -8.30 -6.17 -14.67
CA THR A 84 -6.85 -5.84 -14.71
C THR A 84 -6.61 -4.33 -14.77
N GLU A 85 -7.52 -3.57 -15.36
CA GLU A 85 -7.44 -2.10 -15.44
C GLU A 85 -7.55 -1.41 -14.07
N GLU A 86 -8.06 -2.12 -13.05
CA GLU A 86 -8.08 -1.62 -11.67
C GLU A 86 -6.70 -1.66 -11.00
N ILE A 87 -5.74 -2.35 -11.62
CA ILE A 87 -4.36 -2.47 -11.08
C ILE A 87 -3.47 -1.41 -11.73
N VAL A 88 -3.01 -0.46 -10.95
CA VAL A 88 -2.06 0.57 -11.36
C VAL A 88 -0.78 0.41 -10.56
N PHE A 89 0.32 0.09 -11.23
CA PHE A 89 1.64 0.02 -10.60
C PHE A 89 2.20 1.43 -10.39
N THR A 90 2.69 1.68 -9.17
CA THR A 90 3.34 2.92 -8.77
C THR A 90 4.70 2.61 -8.13
N ARG A 91 5.53 3.64 -7.92
CA ARG A 91 6.83 3.49 -7.26
C ARG A 91 6.75 3.20 -5.76
N GLY A 92 5.57 3.28 -5.18
CA GLY A 92 5.34 2.99 -3.76
C GLY A 92 4.06 3.64 -3.24
N THR A 93 3.72 3.35 -1.99
CA THR A 93 2.48 3.77 -1.32
C THR A 93 2.28 5.30 -1.35
N THR A 94 3.33 6.08 -1.15
CA THR A 94 3.23 7.55 -1.18
C THR A 94 2.73 8.05 -2.54
N GLU A 95 3.27 7.51 -3.65
CA GLU A 95 2.80 7.87 -5.00
C GLU A 95 1.36 7.40 -5.21
N ALA A 96 1.04 6.17 -4.79
CA ALA A 96 -0.31 5.62 -4.93
C ALA A 96 -1.37 6.47 -4.21
N ILE A 97 -1.12 6.84 -2.95
CA ILE A 97 -2.05 7.67 -2.19
C ILE A 97 -2.16 9.07 -2.80
N ASN A 98 -1.05 9.69 -3.23
CA ASN A 98 -1.10 11.00 -3.91
C ASN A 98 -1.86 10.94 -5.23
N LEU A 99 -1.72 9.87 -6.00
CA LEU A 99 -2.48 9.66 -7.24
C LEU A 99 -3.98 9.58 -6.95
N VAL A 100 -4.38 8.77 -5.97
CA VAL A 100 -5.79 8.67 -5.55
C VAL A 100 -6.28 10.01 -5.00
N ALA A 101 -5.54 10.64 -4.08
CA ALA A 101 -5.93 11.92 -3.48
C ALA A 101 -6.14 13.00 -4.54
N SER A 102 -5.23 13.10 -5.51
CA SER A 102 -5.34 14.09 -6.59
C SER A 102 -6.53 13.82 -7.50
N SER A 103 -6.65 12.60 -8.05
CA SER A 103 -7.68 12.24 -9.02
C SER A 103 -9.07 12.18 -8.39
N PHE A 104 -9.22 11.60 -7.20
CA PHE A 104 -10.50 11.49 -6.51
C PHE A 104 -11.01 12.85 -6.04
N CYS A 105 -10.14 13.67 -5.43
CA CYS A 105 -10.55 15.01 -5.02
C CYS A 105 -10.92 15.90 -6.20
N GLU A 106 -10.26 15.71 -7.37
CA GLU A 106 -10.58 16.47 -8.57
C GLU A 106 -11.94 16.09 -9.16
N SER A 107 -12.25 14.82 -9.20
CA SER A 107 -13.41 14.29 -9.91
C SER A 107 -14.65 14.11 -9.04
N GLN A 108 -14.49 13.91 -7.71
CA GLN A 108 -15.56 13.47 -6.82
C GLN A 108 -15.80 14.37 -5.59
N MET A 109 -14.93 15.38 -5.35
CA MET A 109 -15.03 16.20 -4.15
C MET A 109 -15.10 17.70 -4.47
N GLN A 110 -15.76 18.42 -3.58
CA GLN A 110 -15.84 19.88 -3.59
C GLN A 110 -15.39 20.46 -2.24
N ALA A 111 -15.20 21.76 -2.19
CA ALA A 111 -14.83 22.46 -0.95
C ALA A 111 -15.85 22.16 0.17
N GLY A 112 -15.35 21.81 1.35
CA GLY A 112 -16.15 21.41 2.51
C GLY A 112 -16.50 19.93 2.57
N ASP A 113 -16.19 19.13 1.54
CA ASP A 113 -16.26 17.66 1.64
C ASP A 113 -15.13 17.13 2.54
N GLU A 114 -15.35 15.97 3.13
CA GLU A 114 -14.51 15.43 4.20
C GLU A 114 -13.82 14.12 3.80
N VAL A 115 -12.55 14.01 4.21
CA VAL A 115 -11.79 12.75 4.23
C VAL A 115 -11.53 12.40 5.70
N LEU A 116 -11.88 11.19 6.09
CA LEU A 116 -11.58 10.66 7.41
C LEU A 116 -10.31 9.80 7.34
N VAL A 117 -9.33 10.13 8.15
CA VAL A 117 -8.11 9.34 8.41
C VAL A 117 -8.02 9.00 9.89
N THR A 118 -7.05 8.20 10.32
CA THR A 118 -6.82 7.95 11.75
C THR A 118 -5.58 8.69 12.26
N GLU A 119 -5.44 8.81 13.57
CA GLU A 119 -4.23 9.38 14.19
C GLU A 119 -3.01 8.46 14.07
N MET A 120 -3.20 7.16 13.81
CA MET A 120 -2.10 6.20 13.65
C MET A 120 -1.56 6.10 12.21
N GLU A 121 -2.03 6.94 11.29
CA GLU A 121 -1.63 6.84 9.90
C GLU A 121 -0.16 7.17 9.66
N HIS A 122 0.43 6.50 8.69
CA HIS A 122 1.71 6.93 8.13
C HIS A 122 1.57 8.29 7.44
N HIS A 123 2.61 9.13 7.48
CA HIS A 123 2.59 10.47 6.88
C HIS A 123 2.12 10.50 5.43
N SER A 124 2.40 9.47 4.64
CA SER A 124 1.89 9.37 3.25
C SER A 124 0.38 9.40 3.16
N ASN A 125 -0.33 8.88 4.21
CA ASN A 125 -1.80 8.87 4.28
C ASN A 125 -2.38 10.05 5.09
N ILE A 126 -1.56 10.98 5.53
CA ILE A 126 -1.99 12.23 6.16
C ILE A 126 -1.70 13.41 5.23
N VAL A 127 -0.42 13.56 4.87
CA VAL A 127 0.06 14.74 4.13
C VAL A 127 -0.57 14.83 2.73
N SER A 128 -0.80 13.69 2.07
CA SER A 128 -1.46 13.67 0.77
C SER A 128 -2.84 14.34 0.80
N TRP A 129 -3.63 14.08 1.83
CA TRP A 129 -4.95 14.68 2.01
C TRP A 129 -4.87 16.12 2.49
N GLN A 130 -3.92 16.45 3.37
CA GLN A 130 -3.67 17.84 3.79
C GLN A 130 -3.30 18.73 2.60
N LEU A 131 -2.52 18.25 1.65
CA LEU A 131 -2.22 18.96 0.40
C LEU A 131 -3.48 19.23 -0.43
N GLN A 132 -4.42 18.28 -0.48
CA GLN A 132 -5.71 18.50 -1.14
C GLN A 132 -6.60 19.48 -0.35
N ALA A 133 -6.57 19.44 0.98
CA ALA A 133 -7.26 20.41 1.82
C ALA A 133 -6.78 21.83 1.53
N MET A 134 -5.47 22.06 1.45
CA MET A 134 -4.89 23.36 1.09
C MET A 134 -5.26 23.83 -0.32
N LYS A 135 -5.32 22.91 -1.28
CA LYS A 135 -5.57 23.23 -2.70
C LYS A 135 -7.04 23.40 -3.03
N ARG A 136 -7.92 22.62 -2.40
CA ARG A 136 -9.32 22.46 -2.82
C ARG A 136 -10.33 22.77 -1.72
N GLY A 137 -9.87 23.06 -0.49
CA GLY A 137 -10.75 23.38 0.64
C GLY A 137 -11.53 22.19 1.19
N ILE A 138 -11.08 20.96 0.95
CA ILE A 138 -11.64 19.78 1.63
C ILE A 138 -11.20 19.78 3.09
N ILE A 139 -11.89 19.01 3.93
CA ILE A 139 -11.62 18.91 5.36
C ILE A 139 -11.05 17.51 5.66
N VAL A 140 -9.91 17.46 6.35
CA VAL A 140 -9.33 16.20 6.82
C VAL A 140 -9.68 16.04 8.30
N LYS A 141 -10.42 14.98 8.62
CA LYS A 141 -10.78 14.60 9.99
C LYS A 141 -9.86 13.47 10.45
N HIS A 142 -9.53 13.46 11.73
CA HIS A 142 -8.68 12.45 12.34
C HIS A 142 -9.46 11.67 13.38
N LEU A 143 -9.70 10.38 13.16
CA LEU A 143 -10.29 9.50 14.17
C LEU A 143 -9.24 9.21 15.24
N PRO A 144 -9.52 9.48 16.51
CA PRO A 144 -8.54 9.30 17.58
C PRO A 144 -8.27 7.81 17.85
N ILE A 145 -7.15 7.58 18.52
CA ILE A 145 -6.78 6.28 19.07
C ILE A 145 -6.86 6.32 20.60
N THR A 146 -7.03 5.16 21.20
CA THR A 146 -6.98 4.98 22.65
C THR A 146 -5.53 4.91 23.15
N ASP A 147 -5.30 5.03 24.45
CA ASP A 147 -3.94 4.98 25.04
C ASP A 147 -3.20 3.65 24.80
N ASP A 148 -3.94 2.56 24.53
CA ASP A 148 -3.38 1.26 24.15
C ASP A 148 -3.22 1.09 22.61
N GLY A 149 -3.37 2.16 21.84
CA GLY A 149 -3.08 2.20 20.41
C GLY A 149 -4.13 1.49 19.54
N GLN A 150 -5.38 1.42 19.99
CA GLN A 150 -6.51 0.89 19.21
C GLN A 150 -7.36 2.05 18.66
N LEU A 151 -8.10 1.80 17.57
CA LEU A 151 -9.13 2.75 17.12
C LEU A 151 -10.33 2.71 18.05
N ASP A 152 -10.81 3.88 18.48
CA ASP A 152 -12.07 3.97 19.17
C ASP A 152 -13.25 3.96 18.17
N LEU A 153 -13.72 2.78 17.84
CA LEU A 153 -14.83 2.61 16.89
C LEU A 153 -16.16 3.15 17.40
N SER A 154 -16.32 3.38 18.72
CA SER A 154 -17.53 3.97 19.27
C SER A 154 -17.71 5.40 18.76
N LEU A 155 -16.62 6.08 18.42
CA LEU A 155 -16.61 7.43 17.88
C LEU A 155 -16.78 7.48 16.36
N LEU A 156 -16.54 6.36 15.64
CA LEU A 156 -16.50 6.37 14.17
C LEU A 156 -17.75 7.01 13.54
N THR A 157 -18.93 6.61 13.98
CA THR A 157 -20.20 7.14 13.46
C THR A 157 -20.33 8.65 13.67
N SER A 158 -19.78 9.20 14.77
CA SER A 158 -19.82 10.64 15.03
C SER A 158 -18.86 11.45 14.17
N TYR A 159 -17.82 10.80 13.62
CA TYR A 159 -16.87 11.40 12.69
C TYR A 159 -17.35 11.36 11.24
N LEU A 160 -18.32 10.49 10.92
CA LEU A 160 -18.94 10.41 9.60
C LEU A 160 -20.07 11.44 9.45
N SER A 161 -20.17 12.02 8.29
CA SER A 161 -21.26 12.96 7.94
C SER A 161 -21.66 12.77 6.48
N PRO A 162 -22.77 13.36 6.00
CA PRO A 162 -23.10 13.36 4.56
C PRO A 162 -22.05 13.98 3.65
N ARG A 163 -21.11 14.74 4.23
CA ARG A 163 -19.96 15.32 3.54
C ARG A 163 -18.75 14.41 3.50
N THR A 164 -18.70 13.34 4.29
CA THR A 164 -17.60 12.37 4.27
C THR A 164 -17.67 11.59 2.97
N LYS A 165 -16.68 11.77 2.10
CA LYS A 165 -16.60 11.14 0.77
C LYS A 165 -15.60 9.99 0.74
N LEU A 166 -14.67 9.97 1.68
CA LEU A 166 -13.63 8.95 1.74
C LEU A 166 -13.23 8.67 3.18
N VAL A 167 -12.98 7.39 3.46
CA VAL A 167 -12.31 6.90 4.67
C VAL A 167 -11.00 6.25 4.22
N SER A 168 -9.86 6.79 4.68
CA SER A 168 -8.52 6.32 4.28
C SER A 168 -7.73 5.93 5.52
N ILE A 169 -7.58 4.62 5.74
CA ILE A 169 -6.98 4.07 6.96
C ILE A 169 -5.99 2.95 6.65
N ALA A 170 -4.96 2.81 7.48
CA ALA A 170 -4.06 1.67 7.45
C ALA A 170 -4.75 0.42 8.00
N HIS A 171 -4.64 -0.71 7.30
CA HIS A 171 -5.11 -2.00 7.84
C HIS A 171 -4.24 -2.44 9.02
N VAL A 172 -2.93 -2.27 8.91
CA VAL A 172 -1.97 -2.56 9.98
C VAL A 172 -1.06 -1.37 10.17
N SER A 173 -0.97 -0.85 11.39
CA SER A 173 -0.08 0.27 11.70
C SER A 173 1.38 -0.16 11.57
N ASN A 174 2.17 0.61 10.82
CA ASN A 174 3.60 0.37 10.67
C ASN A 174 4.42 0.68 11.94
N VAL A 175 3.85 1.48 12.86
CA VAL A 175 4.49 1.88 14.12
C VAL A 175 4.02 1.00 15.28
N LEU A 176 2.70 0.88 15.44
CA LEU A 176 2.10 0.19 16.60
C LEU A 176 1.93 -1.31 16.36
N GLY A 177 1.84 -1.76 15.09
CA GLY A 177 1.51 -3.15 14.76
C GLY A 177 0.05 -3.49 14.98
N THR A 178 -0.79 -2.54 15.39
CA THR A 178 -2.23 -2.70 15.56
C THR A 178 -2.87 -3.10 14.24
N VAL A 179 -3.66 -4.18 14.27
CA VAL A 179 -4.47 -4.63 13.14
C VAL A 179 -5.87 -4.04 13.29
N ASN A 180 -6.21 -3.10 12.42
CA ASN A 180 -7.50 -2.41 12.46
C ASN A 180 -8.62 -3.32 11.93
N PRO A 181 -9.84 -3.27 12.54
CA PRO A 181 -10.99 -4.06 12.12
C PRO A 181 -11.66 -3.46 10.88
N VAL A 182 -10.96 -3.54 9.73
CA VAL A 182 -11.36 -2.86 8.48
C VAL A 182 -12.71 -3.31 7.95
N GLU A 183 -13.11 -4.58 8.15
CA GLU A 183 -14.43 -5.08 7.74
C GLU A 183 -15.56 -4.34 8.46
N GLU A 184 -15.41 -4.13 9.77
CA GLU A 184 -16.38 -3.39 10.57
C GLU A 184 -16.42 -1.90 10.16
N ILE A 185 -15.25 -1.30 9.95
CA ILE A 185 -15.15 0.10 9.50
C ILE A 185 -15.82 0.28 8.14
N ILE A 186 -15.59 -0.62 7.20
CA ILE A 186 -16.23 -0.62 5.88
C ILE A 186 -17.75 -0.71 6.02
N ARG A 187 -18.25 -1.64 6.85
CA ARG A 187 -19.69 -1.82 7.09
C ARG A 187 -20.36 -0.57 7.68
N ILE A 188 -19.66 0.19 8.51
CA ILE A 188 -20.19 1.43 9.11
C ILE A 188 -20.14 2.58 8.11
N ALA A 189 -19.10 2.64 7.27
CA ALA A 189 -18.88 3.71 6.30
C ALA A 189 -19.83 3.63 5.09
N HIS A 190 -20.30 2.43 4.72
CA HIS A 190 -21.23 2.16 3.61
C HIS A 190 -22.67 2.05 4.12
#